data_6f8964973f8285f8dc76bc4ff05d757c
#
_entry.id   6f8964973f8285f8dc76bc4ff05d757c
#
_cell.length_a   1.000
_cell.length_b   1.000
_cell.length_c   1.000
_cell.angle_alpha   90.00
_cell.angle_beta   90.00
_cell.angle_gamma   90.00
#
_symmetry.space_group_name_H-M   'P 1'
#
loop_
_entity.id
_entity.type
_entity.pdbx_description
1 polymer ?
#
loop_
_entity_poly.entity_id
_entity_poly.type
_entity_poly.pdbx_seq_one_letter_code
_entity_poly.pdbx_strand_id
1 'polypeptide(L)'
;HRSLCIAEAYPWPAVDGYKLRLANMIGGLLLRGPVDFLCLDGSGRHRDPAPDGVTVIDAPEAPEFPAKVWMPRWLRSPDPRRLVRRDFSEARRVIPTLDQSRYDVTFFSHVDSWHQTHDLIRTPAFLDFDNLENLLTAGIRRMGPVVAPGAGAAVRVAATVRWLVASSFNLVDERRWDRVQRRAAATVGSVMVCSEVDITRSGCPNAVEVPNGYQRVWEPIDHGTPNDPDHPVFLFIGLMGYEPNVDAVRWFASDVFPAIRRELPDAEFRIVGRHTESVESLGTLPGVTVAGSVESLQPELERADVSVVPLRSGAGTRLKVVEAMANRLPVVSTAIGCEGIDVSDGVHLLVADDAAAFARSCIRAVSDASLRADLIAAAEARYLETYQWSTIRERVAALADQVSERRRS
;
A
#
# COMPACT_ATOMS: atom_id res chain seq x y z
N HIS A 1 -3.51 4.84 30.02
CA HIS A 1 -2.40 4.86 29.04
C HIS A 1 -2.53 6.11 28.16
N ARG A 2 -1.40 6.75 27.83
CA ARG A 2 -1.34 7.84 26.87
C ARG A 2 -0.20 7.59 25.89
N SER A 3 -0.46 7.74 24.61
CA SER A 3 0.53 7.50 23.55
C SER A 3 0.94 8.80 22.85
N LEU A 4 2.21 8.90 22.45
CA LEU A 4 2.68 9.94 21.53
C LEU A 4 2.79 9.31 20.13
N CYS A 5 2.14 9.91 19.14
CA CYS A 5 2.29 9.55 17.74
C CYS A 5 3.03 10.66 17.01
N ILE A 6 4.08 10.32 16.25
CA ILE A 6 4.86 11.29 15.47
C ILE A 6 4.82 10.89 14.00
N ALA A 7 4.37 11.80 13.15
CA ALA A 7 4.30 11.60 11.71
C ALA A 7 4.65 12.88 10.94
N GLU A 8 5.06 12.74 9.68
CA GLU A 8 5.35 13.90 8.84
C GLU A 8 4.09 14.65 8.42
N ALA A 9 3.02 13.93 8.06
CA ALA A 9 1.81 14.53 7.51
C ALA A 9 0.58 14.28 8.40
N TYR A 10 -0.37 15.19 8.31
CA TYR A 10 -1.68 15.10 8.95
C TYR A 10 -2.56 14.08 8.21
N PRO A 11 -3.16 13.07 8.89
CA PRO A 11 -3.81 11.96 8.21
C PRO A 11 -5.28 12.21 7.79
N TRP A 12 -5.94 13.23 8.29
CA TRP A 12 -7.37 13.46 7.98
C TRP A 12 -7.56 14.65 7.02
N PRO A 13 -8.35 14.46 5.93
CA PRO A 13 -9.02 13.23 5.52
C PRO A 13 -8.05 12.15 5.00
N ALA A 14 -8.39 10.88 5.26
CA ALA A 14 -7.57 9.73 4.90
C ALA A 14 -7.82 9.32 3.43
N VAL A 15 -7.34 10.12 2.50
CA VAL A 15 -7.63 10.01 1.04
C VAL A 15 -6.60 9.21 0.24
N ASP A 16 -5.51 8.80 0.85
CA ASP A 16 -4.46 7.98 0.24
C ASP A 16 -4.01 6.86 1.19
N GLY A 17 -3.26 5.88 0.66
CA GLY A 17 -2.86 4.69 1.41
C GLY A 17 -2.08 5.00 2.68
N TYR A 18 -1.12 5.94 2.63
CA TYR A 18 -0.34 6.35 3.80
C TYR A 18 -1.21 6.96 4.89
N LYS A 19 -2.08 7.92 4.53
CA LYS A 19 -2.98 8.58 5.49
C LYS A 19 -4.01 7.61 6.07
N LEU A 20 -4.53 6.71 5.25
CA LEU A 20 -5.47 5.67 5.68
C LEU A 20 -4.81 4.73 6.71
N ARG A 21 -3.59 4.28 6.43
CA ARG A 21 -2.81 3.47 7.37
C ARG A 21 -2.57 4.24 8.66
N LEU A 22 -2.00 5.45 8.60
CA LEU A 22 -1.70 6.27 9.76
C LEU A 22 -2.94 6.53 10.63
N ALA A 23 -4.07 6.91 10.03
CA ALA A 23 -5.33 7.11 10.74
C ALA A 23 -5.77 5.84 11.50
N ASN A 24 -5.59 4.66 10.90
CA ASN A 24 -5.93 3.40 11.53
C ASN A 24 -4.92 2.98 12.61
N MET A 25 -3.63 3.27 12.44
CA MET A 25 -2.63 3.08 13.50
C MET A 25 -2.95 3.94 14.74
N ILE A 26 -3.30 5.22 14.52
CA ILE A 26 -3.79 6.11 15.60
C ILE A 26 -5.07 5.54 16.22
N GLY A 27 -6.00 5.02 15.40
CA GLY A 27 -7.20 4.32 15.87
C GLY A 27 -6.89 3.14 16.81
N GLY A 28 -5.83 2.38 16.52
CA GLY A 28 -5.34 1.32 17.41
C GLY A 28 -4.78 1.85 18.72
N LEU A 29 -4.03 2.95 18.68
CA LEU A 29 -3.54 3.60 19.92
C LEU A 29 -4.67 4.16 20.77
N LEU A 30 -5.74 4.66 20.15
CA LEU A 30 -6.94 5.17 20.87
C LEU A 30 -7.67 4.08 21.66
N LEU A 31 -7.57 2.80 21.29
CA LEU A 31 -8.11 1.68 22.08
C LEU A 31 -7.44 1.58 23.47
N ARG A 32 -6.22 2.09 23.61
CA ARG A 32 -5.49 2.13 24.88
C ARG A 32 -5.77 3.39 25.70
N GLY A 33 -6.14 4.49 25.05
CA GLY A 33 -6.37 5.78 25.68
C GLY A 33 -6.00 6.97 24.78
N PRO A 34 -5.95 8.18 25.33
CA PRO A 34 -5.69 9.39 24.56
C PRO A 34 -4.35 9.36 23.82
N VAL A 35 -4.34 9.98 22.63
CA VAL A 35 -3.16 10.09 21.75
C VAL A 35 -2.82 11.56 21.54
N ASP A 36 -1.58 11.93 21.86
CA ASP A 36 -1.03 13.22 21.44
C ASP A 36 -0.33 12.98 20.08
N PHE A 37 -0.81 13.65 19.05
CA PHE A 37 -0.34 13.48 17.67
C PHE A 37 0.51 14.69 17.27
N LEU A 38 1.84 14.47 17.13
CA LEU A 38 2.77 15.48 16.64
C LEU A 38 2.89 15.37 15.11
N CYS A 39 2.34 16.38 14.41
CA CYS A 39 2.50 16.55 12.98
C CYS A 39 3.76 17.38 12.70
N LEU A 40 4.79 16.77 12.08
CA LEU A 40 6.07 17.42 11.81
C LEU A 40 6.02 18.45 10.69
N ASP A 41 5.00 18.37 9.82
CA ASP A 41 4.78 19.32 8.73
C ASP A 41 3.38 19.94 8.82
N GLY A 42 3.34 21.14 9.34
CA GLY A 42 2.10 21.93 9.50
C GLY A 42 1.49 22.50 8.22
N SER A 43 2.04 22.22 7.03
CA SER A 43 1.66 22.87 5.76
C SER A 43 0.27 22.52 5.20
N GLY A 44 -0.43 21.53 5.78
CA GLY A 44 -1.73 21.04 5.28
C GLY A 44 -2.85 22.08 5.33
N ARG A 45 -3.43 22.44 4.16
CA ARG A 45 -4.48 23.46 4.02
C ARG A 45 -5.91 22.97 4.24
N HIS A 46 -6.19 21.69 4.00
CA HIS A 46 -7.50 21.09 4.17
C HIS A 46 -7.38 19.94 5.17
N ARG A 47 -7.89 20.18 6.38
CA ARG A 47 -7.83 19.22 7.47
C ARG A 47 -9.25 19.00 8.00
N ASP A 48 -9.68 17.75 7.97
CA ASP A 48 -10.83 17.35 8.76
C ASP A 48 -10.42 17.34 10.25
N PRO A 49 -11.37 17.54 11.18
CA PRO A 49 -11.07 17.45 12.60
C PRO A 49 -10.51 16.05 12.93
N ALA A 50 -9.54 16.04 13.85
CA ALA A 50 -9.06 14.79 14.41
C ALA A 50 -10.18 14.09 15.20
N PRO A 51 -10.19 12.76 15.28
CA PRO A 51 -11.19 12.04 16.08
C PRO A 51 -11.05 12.34 17.57
N ASP A 52 -12.14 12.11 18.32
CA ASP A 52 -12.16 12.25 19.76
C ASP A 52 -11.03 11.45 20.42
N GLY A 53 -10.39 12.05 21.41
CA GLY A 53 -9.25 11.44 22.12
C GLY A 53 -7.89 11.72 21.48
N VAL A 54 -7.83 12.37 20.31
CA VAL A 54 -6.58 12.84 19.70
C VAL A 54 -6.36 14.31 19.98
N THR A 55 -5.21 14.64 20.57
CA THR A 55 -4.74 16.02 20.72
C THR A 55 -3.68 16.29 19.66
N VAL A 56 -3.98 17.17 18.72
CA VAL A 56 -3.04 17.52 17.65
C VAL A 56 -2.04 18.56 18.14
N ILE A 57 -0.77 18.29 17.92
CA ILE A 57 0.35 19.20 18.18
C ILE A 57 0.97 19.52 16.82
N ASP A 58 0.73 20.72 16.34
CA ASP A 58 1.26 21.15 15.05
C ASP A 58 2.66 21.74 15.21
N ALA A 59 3.59 21.26 14.38
CA ALA A 59 4.83 21.95 14.14
C ALA A 59 4.67 22.97 12.99
N PRO A 60 5.56 23.97 12.90
CA PRO A 60 5.65 24.82 11.73
C PRO A 60 5.89 24.02 10.44
N GLU A 61 5.58 24.64 9.30
CA GLU A 61 5.87 24.06 7.98
C GLU A 61 7.34 23.67 7.86
N ALA A 62 7.59 22.49 7.32
CA ALA A 62 8.93 21.99 7.03
C ALA A 62 9.31 22.31 5.58
N PRO A 63 10.03 23.41 5.31
CA PRO A 63 10.34 23.84 3.96
C PRO A 63 11.29 22.89 3.25
N GLU A 64 11.11 22.73 1.96
CA GLU A 64 12.03 21.96 1.13
C GLU A 64 13.26 22.83 0.75
N PHE A 65 14.44 22.29 0.94
CA PHE A 65 15.67 22.94 0.51
C PHE A 65 15.78 22.94 -1.02
N PRO A 66 16.17 24.06 -1.66
CA PRO A 66 16.46 24.06 -3.09
C PRO A 66 17.62 23.09 -3.42
N ALA A 67 17.65 22.61 -4.68
CA ALA A 67 18.61 21.58 -5.11
C ALA A 67 20.08 21.96 -4.81
N LYS A 68 20.44 23.24 -4.97
CA LYS A 68 21.77 23.76 -4.64
C LYS A 68 22.18 23.60 -3.16
N VAL A 69 21.21 23.42 -2.26
CA VAL A 69 21.42 23.24 -0.81
C VAL A 69 21.38 21.77 -0.44
N TRP A 70 20.32 21.02 -0.84
CA TRP A 70 20.19 19.64 -0.40
C TRP A 70 21.17 18.69 -1.10
N MET A 71 21.55 18.95 -2.36
CA MET A 71 22.43 18.06 -3.10
C MET A 71 23.86 17.97 -2.50
N PRO A 72 24.54 19.07 -2.15
CA PRO A 72 25.80 19.00 -1.42
C PRO A 72 25.66 18.36 -0.02
N ARG A 73 24.53 18.58 0.67
CA ARG A 73 24.24 17.93 1.95
C ARG A 73 24.15 16.42 1.77
N TRP A 74 23.37 15.96 0.79
CA TRP A 74 23.26 14.54 0.48
C TRP A 74 24.58 13.88 0.13
N LEU A 75 25.42 14.53 -0.66
CA LEU A 75 26.75 13.98 -1.01
C LEU A 75 27.64 13.74 0.22
N ARG A 76 27.51 14.58 1.25
CA ARG A 76 28.29 14.48 2.50
C ARG A 76 27.60 13.67 3.59
N SER A 77 26.27 13.49 3.52
CA SER A 77 25.50 12.74 4.51
C SER A 77 25.54 11.22 4.24
N PRO A 78 25.45 10.39 5.24
CA PRO A 78 25.19 8.96 5.08
C PRO A 78 23.71 8.67 4.74
N ASP A 79 22.82 9.68 4.74
CA ASP A 79 21.38 9.53 4.66
C ASP A 79 20.87 9.58 3.21
N PRO A 80 19.73 8.91 2.89
CA PRO A 80 19.06 9.02 1.60
C PRO A 80 18.60 10.46 1.28
N ARG A 81 18.47 10.77 -0.01
CA ARG A 81 18.06 12.12 -0.50
C ARG A 81 16.78 12.62 0.18
N ARG A 82 15.77 11.77 0.36
CA ARG A 82 14.49 12.15 0.95
C ARG A 82 14.65 12.75 2.34
N LEU A 83 15.50 12.16 3.18
CA LEU A 83 15.71 12.59 4.56
C LEU A 83 16.48 13.92 4.70
N VAL A 84 17.20 14.37 3.66
CA VAL A 84 18.00 15.59 3.69
C VAL A 84 17.38 16.74 2.90
N ARG A 85 16.24 16.51 2.23
CA ARG A 85 15.61 17.53 1.36
C ARG A 85 14.79 18.58 2.11
N ARG A 86 14.33 18.27 3.33
CA ARG A 86 13.44 19.14 4.09
C ARG A 86 14.06 19.57 5.42
N ASP A 87 13.64 20.72 5.92
CA ASP A 87 14.10 21.27 7.18
C ASP A 87 13.06 21.06 8.29
N PHE A 88 13.34 20.14 9.19
CA PHE A 88 12.50 19.86 10.35
C PHE A 88 13.04 20.50 11.65
N SER A 89 13.97 21.45 11.57
CA SER A 89 14.60 22.06 12.75
C SER A 89 13.57 22.69 13.69
N GLU A 90 12.57 23.38 13.14
CA GLU A 90 11.49 23.98 13.95
C GLU A 90 10.60 22.91 14.60
N ALA A 91 10.23 21.86 13.87
CA ALA A 91 9.46 20.74 14.43
C ALA A 91 10.22 20.05 15.58
N ARG A 92 11.53 19.91 15.47
CA ARG A 92 12.38 19.34 16.53
C ARG A 92 12.35 20.18 17.82
N ARG A 93 12.16 21.51 17.74
CA ARG A 93 12.06 22.39 18.91
C ARG A 93 10.77 22.21 19.72
N VAL A 94 9.74 21.64 19.12
CA VAL A 94 8.48 21.34 19.82
C VAL A 94 8.66 20.18 20.80
N ILE A 95 9.45 19.16 20.46
CA ILE A 95 9.56 17.93 21.25
C ILE A 95 10.06 18.16 22.69
N PRO A 96 11.11 18.97 22.95
CA PRO A 96 11.54 19.27 24.30
C PRO A 96 10.53 20.03 25.16
N THR A 97 9.51 20.65 24.55
CA THR A 97 8.44 21.35 25.30
C THR A 97 7.37 20.37 25.81
N LEU A 98 7.37 19.13 25.31
CA LEU A 98 6.41 18.10 25.71
C LEU A 98 6.84 17.47 27.05
N ASP A 99 5.89 17.30 27.95
CA ASP A 99 6.10 16.48 29.15
C ASP A 99 6.04 14.99 28.75
N GLN A 100 7.19 14.45 28.38
CA GLN A 100 7.33 13.07 27.92
C GLN A 100 7.05 12.03 29.03
N SER A 101 7.02 12.44 30.30
CA SER A 101 6.68 11.51 31.40
C SER A 101 5.23 11.05 31.38
N ARG A 102 4.37 11.75 30.63
CA ARG A 102 2.95 11.42 30.44
C ARG A 102 2.71 10.28 29.46
N TYR A 103 3.72 9.91 28.65
CA TYR A 103 3.55 8.92 27.60
C TYR A 103 4.13 7.56 28.03
N ASP A 104 3.34 6.51 27.85
CA ASP A 104 3.76 5.12 28.05
C ASP A 104 4.57 4.61 26.86
N VAL A 105 4.24 5.09 25.65
CA VAL A 105 4.83 4.62 24.38
C VAL A 105 4.82 5.74 23.34
N THR A 106 5.82 5.72 22.46
CA THR A 106 5.85 6.55 21.24
C THR A 106 5.74 5.68 19.99
N PHE A 107 4.87 6.08 19.10
CA PHE A 107 4.72 5.51 17.77
C PHE A 107 5.31 6.47 16.72
N PHE A 108 6.25 5.97 15.94
CA PHE A 108 6.76 6.65 14.76
C PHE A 108 6.05 6.13 13.52
N SER A 109 5.29 6.99 12.83
CA SER A 109 4.73 6.65 11.55
C SER A 109 5.76 6.91 10.46
N HIS A 110 6.28 5.85 9.88
CA HIS A 110 7.34 5.87 8.88
C HIS A 110 8.74 6.20 9.42
N VAL A 111 9.75 5.66 8.73
CA VAL A 111 11.17 5.83 9.10
C VAL A 111 11.62 7.30 9.08
N ASP A 112 10.96 8.14 8.29
CA ASP A 112 11.26 9.57 8.20
C ASP A 112 11.00 10.28 9.52
N SER A 113 9.85 10.06 10.15
CA SER A 113 9.52 10.65 11.46
C SER A 113 10.50 10.20 12.55
N TRP A 114 10.88 8.91 12.54
CA TRP A 114 11.92 8.39 13.42
C TRP A 114 13.26 9.10 13.19
N HIS A 115 13.71 9.18 11.93
CA HIS A 115 14.99 9.80 11.58
C HIS A 115 15.10 11.23 12.09
N GLN A 116 14.02 11.99 11.97
CA GLN A 116 13.99 13.39 12.35
C GLN A 116 13.98 13.61 13.88
N THR A 117 13.53 12.64 14.71
CA THR A 117 13.13 12.95 16.07
C THR A 117 13.57 11.94 17.13
N HIS A 118 14.05 10.75 16.76
CA HIS A 118 14.33 9.64 17.70
C HIS A 118 15.30 9.99 18.83
N ASP A 119 16.29 10.85 18.57
CA ASP A 119 17.29 11.30 19.52
C ASP A 119 16.72 12.20 20.64
N LEU A 120 15.52 12.74 20.45
CA LEU A 120 14.81 13.57 21.41
C LEU A 120 13.73 12.80 22.21
N ILE A 121 13.44 11.55 21.82
CA ILE A 121 12.43 10.72 22.46
C ILE A 121 13.05 9.84 23.54
N ARG A 122 12.37 9.78 24.68
CA ARG A 122 12.84 9.05 25.88
C ARG A 122 11.93 7.90 26.28
N THR A 123 10.77 7.80 25.68
CA THR A 123 9.79 6.73 25.93
C THR A 123 10.10 5.49 25.11
N PRO A 124 9.67 4.28 25.56
CA PRO A 124 9.67 3.11 24.69
C PRO A 124 8.97 3.44 23.36
N ALA A 125 9.49 2.92 22.26
CA ALA A 125 8.98 3.28 20.95
C ALA A 125 8.82 2.06 20.02
N PHE A 126 7.91 2.16 19.07
CA PHE A 126 7.81 1.29 17.93
C PHE A 126 7.62 2.10 16.65
N LEU A 127 7.91 1.49 15.51
CA LEU A 127 8.05 2.17 14.24
C LEU A 127 7.31 1.43 13.14
N ASP A 128 6.65 2.16 12.26
CA ASP A 128 6.01 1.61 11.08
C ASP A 128 6.94 1.69 9.85
N PHE A 129 7.25 0.52 9.27
CA PHE A 129 7.80 0.40 7.92
C PHE A 129 6.66 0.04 6.98
N ASP A 130 5.80 0.99 6.65
CA ASP A 130 4.75 0.80 5.64
C ASP A 130 5.35 0.29 4.32
N ASN A 131 6.53 0.78 3.98
CA ASN A 131 7.32 0.29 2.86
C ASN A 131 8.78 0.02 3.28
N LEU A 132 9.37 -1.02 2.72
CA LEU A 132 10.81 -1.22 2.77
C LEU A 132 11.48 -0.32 1.72
N GLU A 133 11.95 0.85 2.14
CA GLU A 133 12.42 1.94 1.27
C GLU A 133 13.62 1.54 0.38
N ASN A 134 14.49 0.67 0.89
CA ASN A 134 15.57 0.09 0.11
C ASN A 134 15.02 -0.74 -1.06
N LEU A 135 13.99 -1.57 -0.83
CA LEU A 135 13.38 -2.41 -1.87
C LEU A 135 12.52 -1.59 -2.83
N LEU A 136 11.81 -0.58 -2.33
CA LEU A 136 11.06 0.36 -3.17
C LEU A 136 12.01 1.09 -4.14
N THR A 137 13.12 1.61 -3.62
CA THR A 137 14.15 2.30 -4.42
C THR A 137 14.79 1.34 -5.44
N ALA A 138 15.07 0.11 -5.06
CA ALA A 138 15.56 -0.93 -5.96
C ALA A 138 14.54 -1.28 -7.04
N GLY A 139 13.26 -1.39 -6.70
CA GLY A 139 12.16 -1.63 -7.63
C GLY A 139 12.07 -0.55 -8.71
N ILE A 140 12.05 0.73 -8.29
CA ILE A 140 12.05 1.88 -9.22
C ILE A 140 13.25 1.83 -10.18
N ARG A 141 14.43 1.47 -9.68
CA ARG A 141 15.63 1.33 -10.51
C ARG A 141 15.53 0.20 -11.54
N ARG A 142 14.87 -0.92 -11.19
CA ARG A 142 14.72 -2.09 -12.06
C ARG A 142 13.68 -1.91 -13.17
N MET A 143 12.71 -1.00 -13.01
CA MET A 143 11.66 -0.76 -14.02
C MET A 143 12.21 -0.25 -15.36
N GLY A 144 13.44 0.28 -15.41
CA GLY A 144 14.03 0.79 -16.63
C GLY A 144 13.55 2.20 -17.03
N PRO A 145 13.94 2.69 -18.21
CA PRO A 145 13.50 4.00 -18.70
C PRO A 145 12.05 3.92 -19.19
N VAL A 146 11.21 4.80 -18.67
CA VAL A 146 9.81 4.94 -19.13
C VAL A 146 9.81 5.77 -20.43
N VAL A 147 9.30 5.17 -21.50
CA VAL A 147 9.24 5.80 -22.83
C VAL A 147 7.86 5.53 -23.43
N ALA A 148 7.22 6.58 -23.94
CA ALA A 148 5.92 6.44 -24.60
C ALA A 148 6.01 5.52 -25.83
N PRO A 149 4.98 4.68 -26.10
CA PRO A 149 4.91 3.89 -27.32
C PRO A 149 5.08 4.76 -28.57
N GLY A 150 5.93 4.33 -29.52
CA GLY A 150 6.17 5.09 -30.76
C GLY A 150 7.15 6.26 -30.63
N ALA A 151 7.74 6.52 -29.46
CA ALA A 151 8.71 7.59 -29.30
C ALA A 151 9.95 7.42 -30.19
N GLY A 152 10.40 8.51 -30.81
CA GLY A 152 11.57 8.52 -31.67
C GLY A 152 12.88 8.18 -30.94
N ALA A 153 13.91 7.81 -31.68
CA ALA A 153 15.20 7.38 -31.14
C ALA A 153 15.83 8.39 -30.18
N ALA A 154 15.78 9.69 -30.49
CA ALA A 154 16.32 10.74 -29.65
C ALA A 154 15.63 10.82 -28.27
N VAL A 155 14.31 10.66 -28.21
CA VAL A 155 13.54 10.64 -26.96
C VAL A 155 13.90 9.41 -26.13
N ARG A 156 14.04 8.25 -26.77
CA ARG A 156 14.49 7.00 -26.10
C ARG A 156 15.88 7.15 -25.50
N VAL A 157 16.83 7.69 -26.26
CA VAL A 157 18.20 7.93 -25.77
C VAL A 157 18.18 8.89 -24.59
N ALA A 158 17.46 10.04 -24.69
CA ALA A 158 17.36 10.99 -23.60
C ALA A 158 16.70 10.40 -22.34
N ALA A 159 15.66 9.58 -22.50
CA ALA A 159 15.03 8.87 -21.39
C ALA A 159 15.98 7.85 -20.73
N THR A 160 16.73 7.10 -21.55
CA THR A 160 17.74 6.15 -21.05
C THR A 160 18.85 6.85 -20.28
N VAL A 161 19.38 7.97 -20.79
CA VAL A 161 20.42 8.74 -20.09
C VAL A 161 19.88 9.27 -18.76
N ARG A 162 18.68 9.85 -18.73
CA ARG A 162 18.05 10.32 -17.49
C ARG A 162 17.85 9.17 -16.49
N TRP A 163 17.39 8.02 -16.98
CA TRP A 163 17.22 6.85 -16.14
C TRP A 163 18.55 6.33 -15.59
N LEU A 164 19.63 6.28 -16.39
CA LEU A 164 20.96 5.87 -15.93
C LEU A 164 21.48 6.80 -14.80
N VAL A 165 21.33 8.11 -14.98
CA VAL A 165 21.71 9.10 -13.97
C VAL A 165 20.86 8.92 -12.71
N ALA A 166 19.54 8.83 -12.83
CA ALA A 166 18.65 8.61 -11.69
C ALA A 166 18.94 7.28 -11.00
N SER A 167 19.23 6.22 -11.76
CA SER A 167 19.57 4.89 -11.25
C SER A 167 20.86 4.86 -10.45
N SER A 168 21.87 5.65 -10.84
CA SER A 168 23.10 5.75 -10.06
C SER A 168 22.87 6.40 -8.69
N PHE A 169 22.04 7.44 -8.61
CA PHE A 169 21.62 8.04 -7.35
C PHE A 169 20.76 7.07 -6.52
N ASN A 170 19.83 6.35 -7.17
CA ASN A 170 18.99 5.36 -6.49
C ASN A 170 19.81 4.21 -5.91
N LEU A 171 20.89 3.76 -6.58
CA LEU A 171 21.78 2.73 -6.05
C LEU A 171 22.49 3.17 -4.74
N VAL A 172 22.85 4.45 -4.65
CA VAL A 172 23.41 5.01 -3.42
C VAL A 172 22.35 5.07 -2.33
N ASP A 173 21.16 5.58 -2.66
CA ASP A 173 20.06 5.70 -1.71
C ASP A 173 19.56 4.32 -1.22
N GLU A 174 19.50 3.31 -2.08
CA GLU A 174 19.16 1.93 -1.72
C GLU A 174 20.01 1.42 -0.54
N ARG A 175 21.34 1.58 -0.65
CA ARG A 175 22.27 1.18 0.42
C ARG A 175 22.16 2.05 1.68
N ARG A 176 21.84 3.33 1.51
CA ARG A 176 21.64 4.26 2.63
C ARG A 176 20.33 3.95 3.36
N TRP A 177 19.26 3.63 2.62
CA TRP A 177 18.00 3.19 3.20
C TRP A 177 18.15 1.91 4.01
N ASP A 178 18.84 0.90 3.49
CA ASP A 178 19.11 -0.34 4.25
C ASP A 178 19.78 -0.03 5.58
N ARG A 179 20.80 0.85 5.58
CA ARG A 179 21.49 1.27 6.80
C ARG A 179 20.60 2.03 7.76
N VAL A 180 19.80 2.97 7.27
CA VAL A 180 18.88 3.77 8.09
C VAL A 180 17.80 2.88 8.72
N GLN A 181 17.19 1.98 7.94
CA GLN A 181 16.18 1.05 8.42
C GLN A 181 16.74 0.10 9.50
N ARG A 182 17.91 -0.48 9.30
CA ARG A 182 18.57 -1.32 10.32
C ARG A 182 18.89 -0.54 11.60
N ARG A 183 19.37 0.69 11.46
CA ARG A 183 19.62 1.56 12.61
C ARG A 183 18.33 1.90 13.35
N ALA A 184 17.25 2.20 12.62
CA ALA A 184 15.96 2.46 13.21
C ALA A 184 15.44 1.25 14.00
N ALA A 185 15.45 0.07 13.38
CA ALA A 185 15.03 -1.16 14.03
C ALA A 185 15.82 -1.47 15.32
N ALA A 186 17.12 -1.17 15.34
CA ALA A 186 17.97 -1.40 16.51
C ALA A 186 17.68 -0.45 17.70
N THR A 187 16.94 0.65 17.47
CA THR A 187 16.65 1.67 18.51
C THR A 187 15.22 1.64 19.02
N VAL A 188 14.34 0.85 18.41
CA VAL A 188 12.92 0.73 18.81
C VAL A 188 12.62 -0.68 19.33
N GLY A 189 11.58 -0.80 20.15
CA GLY A 189 11.16 -2.10 20.72
C GLY A 189 10.59 -3.05 19.68
N SER A 190 9.91 -2.52 18.64
CA SER A 190 9.36 -3.29 17.53
C SER A 190 9.25 -2.45 16.27
N VAL A 191 9.34 -3.12 15.11
CA VAL A 191 9.10 -2.55 13.79
C VAL A 191 7.90 -3.25 13.17
N MET A 192 6.90 -2.49 12.72
CA MET A 192 5.77 -3.02 11.97
C MET A 192 6.12 -3.10 10.48
N VAL A 193 5.77 -4.20 9.84
CA VAL A 193 5.87 -4.40 8.38
C VAL A 193 4.53 -4.91 7.85
N CYS A 194 4.29 -4.77 6.54
CA CYS A 194 2.98 -5.03 5.97
C CYS A 194 2.69 -6.51 5.66
N SER A 195 3.70 -7.39 5.68
CA SER A 195 3.54 -8.81 5.36
C SER A 195 4.61 -9.68 6.02
N GLU A 196 4.35 -10.98 6.13
CA GLU A 196 5.35 -11.96 6.58
C GLU A 196 6.59 -11.98 5.66
N VAL A 197 6.38 -11.80 4.37
CA VAL A 197 7.46 -11.68 3.39
C VAL A 197 8.36 -10.50 3.72
N ASP A 198 7.79 -9.38 4.18
CA ASP A 198 8.53 -8.19 4.56
C ASP A 198 9.27 -8.37 5.90
N ILE A 199 8.83 -9.23 6.80
CA ILE A 199 9.62 -9.63 7.98
C ILE A 199 10.97 -10.17 7.53
N THR A 200 10.95 -11.15 6.64
CA THR A 200 12.18 -11.75 6.09
C THR A 200 13.01 -10.74 5.31
N ARG A 201 12.39 -9.94 4.44
CA ARG A 201 13.05 -8.94 3.59
C ARG A 201 13.65 -7.78 4.37
N SER A 202 13.04 -7.38 5.48
CA SER A 202 13.55 -6.30 6.34
C SER A 202 14.88 -6.65 7.00
N GLY A 203 15.08 -7.94 7.30
CA GLY A 203 16.21 -8.41 8.08
C GLY A 203 16.24 -7.87 9.52
N CYS A 204 15.11 -7.38 10.02
CA CYS A 204 14.97 -6.81 11.36
C CYS A 204 14.47 -7.89 12.34
N PRO A 205 15.23 -8.22 13.40
CA PRO A 205 14.86 -9.30 14.33
C PRO A 205 13.62 -8.99 15.19
N ASN A 206 13.25 -7.72 15.29
CA ASN A 206 12.08 -7.24 16.02
C ASN A 206 10.93 -6.80 15.09
N ALA A 207 10.96 -7.24 13.82
CA ALA A 207 9.88 -7.00 12.89
C ALA A 207 8.66 -7.85 13.25
N VAL A 208 7.48 -7.22 13.18
CA VAL A 208 6.18 -7.86 13.39
C VAL A 208 5.25 -7.48 12.25
N GLU A 209 4.42 -8.42 11.82
CA GLU A 209 3.44 -8.15 10.78
C GLU A 209 2.25 -7.37 11.32
N VAL A 210 1.99 -6.22 10.70
CA VAL A 210 0.78 -5.43 10.84
C VAL A 210 0.33 -5.02 9.43
N PRO A 211 -0.55 -5.80 8.79
CA PRO A 211 -0.89 -5.63 7.39
C PRO A 211 -1.65 -4.34 7.13
N ASN A 212 -1.75 -3.95 5.88
CA ASN A 212 -2.71 -2.94 5.44
C ASN A 212 -4.10 -3.57 5.34
N GLY A 213 -5.09 -2.86 5.89
CA GLY A 213 -6.47 -3.33 5.92
C GLY A 213 -7.35 -2.69 4.86
N TYR A 214 -8.56 -3.16 4.83
CA TYR A 214 -9.65 -2.58 4.06
C TYR A 214 -10.88 -2.40 4.96
N GLN A 215 -11.65 -1.34 4.74
CA GLN A 215 -12.91 -1.11 5.43
C GLN A 215 -14.04 -1.33 4.43
N ARG A 216 -14.80 -2.41 4.59
CA ARG A 216 -16.06 -2.57 3.88
C ARG A 216 -17.04 -1.51 4.40
N VAL A 217 -17.58 -0.70 3.48
CA VAL A 217 -18.44 0.44 3.82
C VAL A 217 -19.92 0.19 3.53
N TRP A 218 -20.27 -0.96 2.95
CA TRP A 218 -21.63 -1.44 2.68
C TRP A 218 -21.80 -2.89 3.12
N GLU A 219 -23.05 -3.36 3.10
CA GLU A 219 -23.36 -4.75 3.38
C GLU A 219 -22.67 -5.70 2.39
N PRO A 220 -22.34 -6.93 2.84
CA PRO A 220 -21.72 -7.92 1.95
C PRO A 220 -22.58 -8.19 0.72
N ILE A 221 -21.93 -8.14 -0.45
CA ILE A 221 -22.58 -8.48 -1.71
C ILE A 221 -22.68 -10.01 -1.81
N ASP A 222 -23.79 -10.53 -2.31
CA ASP A 222 -23.93 -11.95 -2.56
C ASP A 222 -23.41 -12.31 -3.96
N HIS A 223 -22.21 -12.86 -4.00
CA HIS A 223 -21.58 -13.38 -5.20
C HIS A 223 -21.56 -14.91 -5.26
N GLY A 224 -22.41 -15.61 -4.49
CA GLY A 224 -22.47 -17.07 -4.45
C GLY A 224 -22.80 -17.70 -5.81
N THR A 225 -23.57 -17.00 -6.63
CA THR A 225 -23.82 -17.34 -8.04
C THR A 225 -23.39 -16.18 -8.94
N PRO A 226 -22.94 -16.42 -10.18
CA PRO A 226 -22.73 -15.35 -11.15
C PRO A 226 -24.02 -14.57 -11.40
N ASN A 227 -23.91 -13.26 -11.61
CA ASN A 227 -25.05 -12.40 -11.90
C ASN A 227 -25.78 -12.84 -13.18
N ASP A 228 -25.01 -13.11 -14.23
CA ASP A 228 -25.47 -13.72 -15.48
C ASP A 228 -24.35 -14.67 -15.97
N PRO A 229 -24.53 -16.00 -15.87
CA PRO A 229 -23.53 -16.96 -16.29
C PRO A 229 -23.16 -16.89 -17.78
N ASP A 230 -24.05 -16.37 -18.62
CA ASP A 230 -23.81 -16.21 -20.05
C ASP A 230 -23.04 -14.92 -20.36
N HIS A 231 -23.11 -13.90 -19.46
CA HIS A 231 -22.46 -12.60 -19.60
C HIS A 231 -21.57 -12.26 -18.38
N PRO A 232 -20.58 -13.10 -18.02
CA PRO A 232 -19.79 -12.86 -16.81
C PRO A 232 -18.88 -11.63 -16.94
N VAL A 233 -18.77 -10.88 -15.84
CA VAL A 233 -17.99 -9.65 -15.75
C VAL A 233 -16.70 -9.89 -14.96
N PHE A 234 -15.56 -9.70 -15.62
CA PHE A 234 -14.21 -9.75 -15.03
C PHE A 234 -13.77 -8.32 -14.71
N LEU A 235 -13.60 -7.99 -13.44
CA LEU A 235 -13.33 -6.64 -12.96
C LEU A 235 -11.87 -6.45 -12.60
N PHE A 236 -11.25 -5.39 -13.11
CA PHE A 236 -9.98 -4.87 -12.64
C PHE A 236 -10.17 -3.47 -12.04
N ILE A 237 -9.72 -3.27 -10.79
CA ILE A 237 -9.72 -1.96 -10.12
C ILE A 237 -8.28 -1.49 -9.93
N GLY A 238 -7.96 -0.27 -10.35
CA GLY A 238 -6.62 0.28 -10.13
C GLY A 238 -6.36 1.65 -10.73
N LEU A 239 -5.33 2.31 -10.22
CA LEU A 239 -4.84 3.58 -10.73
C LEU A 239 -4.01 3.33 -12.01
N MET A 240 -4.45 3.84 -13.17
CA MET A 240 -3.75 3.64 -14.46
C MET A 240 -2.58 4.61 -14.66
N GLY A 241 -2.31 5.50 -13.72
CA GLY A 241 -1.03 6.22 -13.63
C GLY A 241 0.14 5.38 -13.07
N TYR A 242 -0.16 4.15 -12.60
CA TYR A 242 0.84 3.20 -12.09
C TYR A 242 1.13 2.13 -13.14
N GLU A 243 2.35 2.14 -13.71
CA GLU A 243 2.73 1.29 -14.84
C GLU A 243 2.44 -0.21 -14.67
N PRO A 244 2.65 -0.84 -13.49
CA PRO A 244 2.27 -2.23 -13.29
C PRO A 244 0.78 -2.53 -13.50
N ASN A 245 -0.12 -1.58 -13.21
CA ASN A 245 -1.55 -1.75 -13.50
C ASN A 245 -1.82 -1.66 -15.01
N VAL A 246 -1.15 -0.74 -15.70
CA VAL A 246 -1.25 -0.59 -17.16
C VAL A 246 -0.77 -1.86 -17.88
N ASP A 247 0.38 -2.39 -17.47
CA ASP A 247 0.92 -3.65 -18.00
C ASP A 247 -0.05 -4.82 -17.76
N ALA A 248 -0.61 -4.91 -16.55
CA ALA A 248 -1.56 -5.95 -16.16
C ALA A 248 -2.82 -5.98 -17.03
N VAL A 249 -3.48 -4.81 -17.20
CA VAL A 249 -4.72 -4.76 -17.98
C VAL A 249 -4.47 -4.98 -19.48
N ARG A 250 -3.32 -4.53 -19.99
CA ARG A 250 -2.92 -4.80 -21.39
C ARG A 250 -2.68 -6.30 -21.61
N TRP A 251 -1.91 -6.93 -20.74
CA TRP A 251 -1.67 -8.36 -20.81
C TRP A 251 -2.97 -9.16 -20.70
N PHE A 252 -3.83 -8.82 -19.76
CA PHE A 252 -5.11 -9.50 -19.60
C PHE A 252 -5.98 -9.34 -20.85
N ALA A 253 -6.14 -8.12 -21.35
CA ALA A 253 -7.00 -7.83 -22.51
C ALA A 253 -6.48 -8.49 -23.81
N SER A 254 -5.15 -8.58 -24.00
CA SER A 254 -4.54 -9.05 -25.24
C SER A 254 -4.23 -10.54 -25.25
N ASP A 255 -3.80 -11.11 -24.14
CA ASP A 255 -3.26 -12.49 -24.10
C ASP A 255 -4.20 -13.46 -23.35
N VAL A 256 -4.96 -12.99 -22.34
CA VAL A 256 -5.83 -13.83 -21.52
C VAL A 256 -7.28 -13.79 -21.99
N PHE A 257 -7.86 -12.62 -22.10
CA PHE A 257 -9.27 -12.41 -22.32
C PHE A 257 -9.82 -13.00 -23.67
N PRO A 258 -9.06 -13.02 -24.76
CA PRO A 258 -9.48 -13.72 -25.98
C PRO A 258 -9.70 -15.23 -25.79
N ALA A 259 -8.97 -15.86 -24.85
CA ALA A 259 -9.18 -17.27 -24.54
C ALA A 259 -10.48 -17.47 -23.72
N ILE A 260 -10.78 -16.57 -22.79
CA ILE A 260 -12.04 -16.58 -22.04
C ILE A 260 -13.22 -16.43 -23.01
N ARG A 261 -13.18 -15.47 -23.92
CA ARG A 261 -14.26 -15.20 -24.87
C ARG A 261 -14.50 -16.31 -25.91
N ARG A 262 -13.58 -17.22 -26.11
CA ARG A 262 -13.83 -18.41 -26.93
C ARG A 262 -14.80 -19.39 -26.27
N GLU A 263 -14.80 -19.47 -24.94
CA GLU A 263 -15.69 -20.35 -24.18
C GLU A 263 -16.91 -19.58 -23.63
N LEU A 264 -16.75 -18.30 -23.33
CA LEU A 264 -17.80 -17.38 -22.84
C LEU A 264 -17.87 -16.15 -23.77
N PRO A 265 -18.55 -16.26 -24.94
CA PRO A 265 -18.50 -15.23 -26.00
C PRO A 265 -18.96 -13.84 -25.58
N ASP A 266 -19.89 -13.76 -24.63
CA ASP A 266 -20.48 -12.52 -24.16
C ASP A 266 -19.84 -11.99 -22.87
N ALA A 267 -18.72 -12.58 -22.43
CA ALA A 267 -17.94 -12.09 -21.30
C ALA A 267 -17.49 -10.64 -21.49
N GLU A 268 -17.53 -9.86 -20.40
CA GLU A 268 -17.02 -8.48 -20.30
C GLU A 268 -15.74 -8.44 -19.46
N PHE A 269 -14.72 -7.73 -19.94
CA PHE A 269 -13.58 -7.28 -19.12
C PHE A 269 -13.73 -5.80 -18.82
N ARG A 270 -13.90 -5.45 -17.56
CA ARG A 270 -14.20 -4.11 -17.10
C ARG A 270 -13.04 -3.52 -16.31
N ILE A 271 -12.54 -2.35 -16.76
CA ILE A 271 -11.39 -1.65 -16.19
C ILE A 271 -11.89 -0.37 -15.51
N VAL A 272 -11.72 -0.30 -14.18
CA VAL A 272 -12.15 0.82 -13.34
C VAL A 272 -10.95 1.48 -12.67
N GLY A 273 -10.88 2.81 -12.73
CA GLY A 273 -9.84 3.59 -12.07
C GLY A 273 -9.56 4.93 -12.73
N ARG A 274 -8.65 5.70 -12.13
CA ARG A 274 -8.26 7.03 -12.63
C ARG A 274 -7.08 6.95 -13.60
N HIS A 275 -6.90 7.99 -14.42
CA HIS A 275 -5.79 8.15 -15.39
C HIS A 275 -5.77 7.03 -16.45
N THR A 276 -6.94 6.77 -17.06
CA THR A 276 -7.12 5.70 -18.04
C THR A 276 -6.63 6.04 -19.46
N GLU A 277 -6.11 7.23 -19.70
CA GLU A 277 -5.69 7.74 -21.01
C GLU A 277 -4.70 6.78 -21.73
N SER A 278 -3.86 6.09 -20.95
CA SER A 278 -2.89 5.12 -21.50
C SER A 278 -3.49 3.77 -21.91
N VAL A 279 -4.74 3.50 -21.52
CA VAL A 279 -5.44 2.22 -21.74
C VAL A 279 -6.77 2.38 -22.47
N GLU A 280 -7.19 3.59 -22.81
CA GLU A 280 -8.45 3.88 -23.53
C GLU A 280 -8.60 3.05 -24.83
N SER A 281 -7.49 2.85 -25.55
CA SER A 281 -7.49 2.04 -26.77
C SER A 281 -7.91 0.58 -26.56
N LEU A 282 -7.83 0.06 -25.33
CA LEU A 282 -8.32 -1.29 -25.02
C LEU A 282 -9.83 -1.41 -25.16
N GLY A 283 -10.57 -0.31 -24.96
CA GLY A 283 -12.02 -0.27 -25.18
C GLY A 283 -12.47 -0.52 -26.63
N THR A 284 -11.55 -0.57 -27.60
CA THR A 284 -11.85 -0.99 -28.98
C THR A 284 -11.83 -2.52 -29.16
N LEU A 285 -11.32 -3.24 -28.16
CA LEU A 285 -11.28 -4.71 -28.20
C LEU A 285 -12.67 -5.27 -27.84
N PRO A 286 -13.09 -6.36 -28.49
CA PRO A 286 -14.39 -6.98 -28.23
C PRO A 286 -14.57 -7.39 -26.77
N GLY A 287 -15.64 -6.92 -26.10
CA GLY A 287 -15.97 -7.24 -24.72
C GLY A 287 -15.13 -6.52 -23.68
N VAL A 288 -14.30 -5.53 -24.05
CA VAL A 288 -13.50 -4.73 -23.11
C VAL A 288 -14.15 -3.36 -22.88
N THR A 289 -14.41 -3.01 -21.63
CA THR A 289 -14.95 -1.72 -21.21
C THR A 289 -13.93 -0.99 -20.33
N VAL A 290 -13.54 0.22 -20.74
CA VAL A 290 -12.75 1.13 -19.91
C VAL A 290 -13.70 2.14 -19.27
N ALA A 291 -14.15 1.86 -18.06
CA ALA A 291 -15.12 2.68 -17.32
C ALA A 291 -14.52 3.98 -16.78
N GLY A 292 -13.20 4.03 -16.59
CA GLY A 292 -12.54 5.21 -16.04
C GLY A 292 -12.79 5.39 -14.54
N SER A 293 -12.79 6.65 -14.10
CA SER A 293 -13.07 7.02 -12.71
C SER A 293 -14.58 6.96 -12.43
N VAL A 294 -14.97 6.28 -11.36
CA VAL A 294 -16.35 6.17 -10.90
C VAL A 294 -16.54 6.90 -9.57
N GLU A 295 -17.75 7.36 -9.30
CA GLU A 295 -18.07 8.02 -8.02
C GLU A 295 -18.13 7.03 -6.86
N SER A 296 -18.61 5.81 -7.13
CA SER A 296 -18.69 4.71 -6.17
C SER A 296 -18.23 3.42 -6.82
N LEU A 297 -17.45 2.62 -6.07
CA LEU A 297 -17.04 1.28 -6.49
C LEU A 297 -18.15 0.24 -6.28
N GLN A 298 -19.16 0.52 -5.44
CA GLN A 298 -20.21 -0.44 -5.11
C GLN A 298 -20.93 -0.99 -6.34
N PRO A 299 -21.44 -0.17 -7.28
CA PRO A 299 -22.13 -0.70 -8.47
C PRO A 299 -21.21 -1.54 -9.38
N GLU A 300 -19.90 -1.25 -9.38
CA GLU A 300 -18.94 -2.00 -10.16
C GLU A 300 -18.64 -3.36 -9.52
N LEU A 301 -18.56 -3.41 -8.19
CA LEU A 301 -18.39 -4.65 -7.44
C LEU A 301 -19.66 -5.51 -7.50
N GLU A 302 -20.85 -4.92 -7.39
CA GLU A 302 -22.13 -5.63 -7.49
C GLU A 302 -22.33 -6.32 -8.85
N ARG A 303 -21.87 -5.69 -9.92
CA ARG A 303 -21.99 -6.25 -11.28
C ARG A 303 -20.92 -7.28 -11.60
N ALA A 304 -19.79 -7.27 -10.89
CA ALA A 304 -18.65 -8.13 -11.17
C ALA A 304 -18.91 -9.59 -10.73
N ASP A 305 -18.39 -10.53 -11.49
CA ASP A 305 -18.42 -11.94 -11.13
C ASP A 305 -17.06 -12.45 -10.63
N VAL A 306 -15.96 -11.87 -11.14
CA VAL A 306 -14.60 -12.22 -10.76
C VAL A 306 -13.73 -10.97 -10.73
N SER A 307 -12.99 -10.77 -9.64
CA SER A 307 -11.90 -9.80 -9.60
C SER A 307 -10.64 -10.40 -10.22
N VAL A 308 -10.05 -9.73 -11.18
CA VAL A 308 -8.79 -10.17 -11.80
C VAL A 308 -7.63 -9.29 -11.38
N VAL A 309 -6.53 -9.92 -10.93
CA VAL A 309 -5.32 -9.24 -10.46
C VAL A 309 -4.10 -9.74 -11.25
N PRO A 310 -4.02 -9.44 -12.55
CA PRO A 310 -3.03 -10.00 -13.47
C PRO A 310 -1.70 -9.23 -13.43
N LEU A 311 -1.23 -8.84 -12.24
CA LEU A 311 0.01 -8.08 -12.06
C LEU A 311 1.24 -8.96 -12.34
N ARG A 312 2.13 -8.51 -13.20
CA ARG A 312 3.40 -9.18 -13.52
C ARG A 312 4.61 -8.50 -12.92
N SER A 313 4.39 -7.35 -12.31
CA SER A 313 5.39 -6.56 -11.60
C SER A 313 4.72 -5.64 -10.59
N GLY A 314 5.52 -4.98 -9.75
CA GLY A 314 5.06 -3.98 -8.80
C GLY A 314 5.58 -4.23 -7.39
N ALA A 315 5.35 -3.26 -6.51
CA ALA A 315 5.71 -3.30 -5.09
C ALA A 315 4.54 -2.76 -4.25
N GLY A 316 4.61 -2.98 -2.93
CA GLY A 316 3.59 -2.55 -1.97
C GLY A 316 2.43 -3.54 -1.82
N THR A 317 1.56 -3.28 -0.86
CA THR A 317 0.42 -4.15 -0.51
C THR A 317 -0.60 -4.24 -1.64
N ARG A 318 -1.05 -5.44 -1.92
CA ARG A 318 -2.04 -5.74 -2.97
C ARG A 318 -3.47 -5.52 -2.47
N LEU A 319 -3.81 -4.28 -2.03
CA LEU A 319 -5.10 -3.95 -1.45
C LEU A 319 -6.31 -4.36 -2.30
N LYS A 320 -6.16 -4.43 -3.62
CA LYS A 320 -7.24 -4.89 -4.52
C LYS A 320 -7.65 -6.35 -4.28
N VAL A 321 -6.74 -7.21 -3.81
CA VAL A 321 -7.07 -8.57 -3.38
C VAL A 321 -7.89 -8.51 -2.10
N VAL A 322 -7.44 -7.75 -1.11
CA VAL A 322 -8.16 -7.57 0.17
C VAL A 322 -9.53 -6.93 -0.04
N GLU A 323 -9.63 -5.94 -0.94
CA GLU A 323 -10.90 -5.31 -1.33
C GLU A 323 -11.88 -6.32 -1.93
N ALA A 324 -11.42 -7.17 -2.84
CA ALA A 324 -12.25 -8.23 -3.42
C ALA A 324 -12.71 -9.25 -2.35
N MET A 325 -11.78 -9.71 -1.49
CA MET A 325 -12.10 -10.60 -0.36
C MET A 325 -13.15 -9.99 0.58
N ALA A 326 -12.99 -8.71 0.93
CA ALA A 326 -13.92 -7.98 1.77
C ALA A 326 -15.34 -7.89 1.17
N ASN A 327 -15.42 -7.84 -0.15
CA ASN A 327 -16.69 -7.74 -0.88
C ASN A 327 -17.18 -9.09 -1.42
N ARG A 328 -16.59 -10.22 -0.95
CA ARG A 328 -17.00 -11.60 -1.30
C ARG A 328 -16.89 -11.91 -2.80
N LEU A 329 -16.05 -11.16 -3.52
CA LEU A 329 -15.84 -11.35 -4.95
C LEU A 329 -14.68 -12.36 -5.17
N PRO A 330 -14.89 -13.46 -5.89
CA PRO A 330 -13.82 -14.42 -6.20
C PRO A 330 -12.65 -13.73 -6.92
N VAL A 331 -11.42 -14.14 -6.58
CA VAL A 331 -10.21 -13.54 -7.12
C VAL A 331 -9.43 -14.53 -7.96
N VAL A 332 -9.02 -14.11 -9.15
CA VAL A 332 -7.98 -14.78 -9.94
C VAL A 332 -6.78 -13.85 -10.01
N SER A 333 -5.61 -14.32 -9.61
CA SER A 333 -4.40 -13.50 -9.49
C SER A 333 -3.18 -14.20 -10.09
N THR A 334 -2.15 -13.43 -10.42
CA THR A 334 -0.81 -13.98 -10.53
C THR A 334 -0.19 -14.12 -9.14
N ALA A 335 0.89 -14.89 -9.02
CA ALA A 335 1.66 -14.97 -7.77
C ALA A 335 2.15 -13.59 -7.32
N ILE A 336 2.59 -12.73 -8.25
CA ILE A 336 2.96 -11.34 -7.97
C ILE A 336 1.72 -10.51 -7.58
N GLY A 337 0.56 -10.79 -8.16
CA GLY A 337 -0.68 -10.07 -7.89
C GLY A 337 -1.23 -10.26 -6.48
N CYS A 338 -0.90 -11.35 -5.80
CA CYS A 338 -1.27 -11.62 -4.41
C CYS A 338 -0.07 -11.66 -3.44
N GLU A 339 1.14 -11.28 -3.91
CA GLU A 339 2.33 -11.29 -3.06
C GLU A 339 2.14 -10.45 -1.80
N GLY A 340 2.49 -11.01 -0.64
CA GLY A 340 2.39 -10.35 0.66
C GLY A 340 0.98 -10.35 1.26
N ILE A 341 0.02 -11.01 0.63
CA ILE A 341 -1.29 -11.31 1.22
C ILE A 341 -1.27 -12.76 1.70
N ASP A 342 -1.73 -13.01 2.91
CA ASP A 342 -1.81 -14.36 3.50
C ASP A 342 -2.98 -15.12 2.90
N VAL A 343 -2.77 -15.67 1.71
CA VAL A 343 -3.73 -16.43 0.91
C VAL A 343 -3.08 -17.66 0.28
N SER A 344 -3.88 -18.68 0.00
CA SER A 344 -3.44 -19.93 -0.63
C SER A 344 -4.25 -20.19 -1.89
N ASP A 345 -3.54 -20.65 -2.95
CA ASP A 345 -4.15 -21.07 -4.20
C ASP A 345 -5.13 -22.21 -4.01
N GLY A 346 -6.28 -22.12 -4.66
CA GLY A 346 -7.38 -23.10 -4.58
C GLY A 346 -8.16 -23.08 -3.27
N VAL A 347 -7.79 -22.19 -2.32
CA VAL A 347 -8.47 -22.05 -1.02
C VAL A 347 -9.12 -20.66 -0.90
N HIS A 348 -8.34 -19.60 -1.03
CA HIS A 348 -8.83 -18.22 -0.87
C HIS A 348 -9.01 -17.50 -2.23
N LEU A 349 -8.23 -17.93 -3.22
CA LEU A 349 -8.23 -17.40 -4.59
C LEU A 349 -7.62 -18.43 -5.54
N LEU A 350 -7.62 -18.12 -6.84
CA LEU A 350 -6.91 -18.93 -7.83
C LEU A 350 -5.66 -18.18 -8.31
N VAL A 351 -4.52 -18.90 -8.36
CA VAL A 351 -3.24 -18.34 -8.81
C VAL A 351 -2.84 -18.93 -10.16
N ALA A 352 -2.49 -18.07 -11.11
CA ALA A 352 -1.97 -18.49 -12.42
C ALA A 352 -1.07 -17.40 -13.00
N ASP A 353 0.13 -17.79 -13.47
CA ASP A 353 1.14 -16.86 -13.98
C ASP A 353 1.24 -16.84 -15.52
N ASP A 354 0.68 -17.83 -16.21
CA ASP A 354 0.58 -17.85 -17.66
C ASP A 354 -0.84 -17.57 -18.16
N ALA A 355 -0.95 -17.04 -19.37
CA ALA A 355 -2.23 -16.59 -19.93
C ALA A 355 -3.27 -17.69 -20.06
N ALA A 356 -2.85 -18.91 -20.45
CA ALA A 356 -3.78 -20.02 -20.65
C ALA A 356 -4.30 -20.57 -19.31
N ALA A 357 -3.44 -20.69 -18.29
CA ALA A 357 -3.85 -21.08 -16.94
C ALA A 357 -4.73 -20.00 -16.30
N PHE A 358 -4.40 -18.71 -16.49
CA PHE A 358 -5.19 -17.60 -15.96
C PHE A 358 -6.60 -17.60 -16.57
N ALA A 359 -6.72 -17.78 -17.88
CA ALA A 359 -8.02 -17.89 -18.55
C ALA A 359 -8.86 -19.09 -18.03
N ARG A 360 -8.24 -20.27 -17.88
CA ARG A 360 -8.91 -21.44 -17.28
C ARG A 360 -9.37 -21.18 -15.85
N SER A 361 -8.56 -20.50 -15.03
CA SER A 361 -8.94 -20.13 -13.67
C SER A 361 -10.11 -19.17 -13.64
N CYS A 362 -10.15 -18.18 -14.54
CA CYS A 362 -11.29 -17.28 -14.71
C CYS A 362 -12.57 -18.03 -15.06
N ILE A 363 -12.51 -18.93 -16.04
CA ILE A 363 -13.67 -19.74 -16.46
C ILE A 363 -14.15 -20.64 -15.33
N ARG A 364 -13.24 -21.29 -14.60
CA ARG A 364 -13.59 -22.12 -13.44
C ARG A 364 -14.26 -21.31 -12.31
N ALA A 365 -13.77 -20.11 -12.03
CA ALA A 365 -14.35 -19.23 -11.00
C ALA A 365 -15.79 -18.80 -11.33
N VAL A 366 -16.18 -18.82 -12.61
CA VAL A 366 -17.56 -18.57 -13.07
C VAL A 366 -18.38 -19.85 -13.11
N SER A 367 -17.84 -20.95 -13.66
CA SER A 367 -18.63 -22.14 -14.02
C SER A 367 -18.72 -23.21 -12.90
N ASP A 368 -17.77 -23.23 -11.95
CA ASP A 368 -17.74 -24.19 -10.85
C ASP A 368 -18.35 -23.57 -9.58
N ALA A 369 -19.65 -23.77 -9.38
CA ALA A 369 -20.39 -23.19 -8.25
C ALA A 369 -19.86 -23.63 -6.87
N SER A 370 -19.38 -24.88 -6.74
CA SER A 370 -18.84 -25.38 -5.48
C SER A 370 -17.51 -24.68 -5.16
N LEU A 371 -16.58 -24.67 -6.12
CA LEU A 371 -15.30 -23.96 -5.97
C LEU A 371 -15.52 -22.48 -5.66
N ARG A 372 -16.44 -21.82 -6.36
CA ARG A 372 -16.77 -20.42 -6.15
C ARG A 372 -17.22 -20.16 -4.72
N ALA A 373 -18.15 -20.95 -4.19
CA ALA A 373 -18.67 -20.82 -2.84
C ALA A 373 -17.55 -21.03 -1.78
N ASP A 374 -16.69 -22.03 -1.99
CA ASP A 374 -15.58 -22.33 -1.09
C ASP A 374 -14.54 -21.20 -1.07
N LEU A 375 -14.16 -20.66 -2.26
CA LEU A 375 -13.25 -19.52 -2.37
C LEU A 375 -13.80 -18.27 -1.66
N ILE A 376 -15.07 -17.95 -1.86
CA ILE A 376 -15.72 -16.79 -1.23
C ILE A 376 -15.70 -16.93 0.29
N ALA A 377 -16.15 -18.09 0.81
CA ALA A 377 -16.23 -18.31 2.24
C ALA A 377 -14.85 -18.23 2.93
N ALA A 378 -13.85 -18.89 2.34
CA ALA A 378 -12.51 -18.87 2.90
C ALA A 378 -11.86 -17.48 2.80
N ALA A 379 -12.02 -16.78 1.67
CA ALA A 379 -11.48 -15.42 1.48
C ALA A 379 -12.13 -14.42 2.46
N GLU A 380 -13.45 -14.44 2.63
CA GLU A 380 -14.13 -13.56 3.59
C GLU A 380 -13.68 -13.84 5.03
N ALA A 381 -13.57 -15.12 5.43
CA ALA A 381 -13.06 -15.49 6.75
C ALA A 381 -11.65 -14.93 6.99
N ARG A 382 -10.75 -15.07 6.00
CA ARG A 382 -9.39 -14.52 6.07
C ARG A 382 -9.39 -13.00 6.15
N TYR A 383 -10.26 -12.31 5.39
CA TYR A 383 -10.40 -10.85 5.47
C TYR A 383 -10.81 -10.41 6.89
N LEU A 384 -11.83 -11.04 7.48
CA LEU A 384 -12.31 -10.69 8.81
C LEU A 384 -11.26 -10.95 9.90
N GLU A 385 -10.52 -12.06 9.80
CA GLU A 385 -9.48 -12.44 10.76
C GLU A 385 -8.24 -11.54 10.69
N THR A 386 -7.86 -11.07 9.48
CA THR A 386 -6.53 -10.49 9.26
C THR A 386 -6.55 -9.07 8.75
N TYR A 387 -7.48 -8.73 7.83
CA TYR A 387 -7.41 -7.51 7.03
C TYR A 387 -8.49 -6.48 7.34
N GLN A 388 -9.41 -6.75 8.26
CA GLN A 388 -10.36 -5.76 8.73
C GLN A 388 -9.65 -4.74 9.63
N TRP A 389 -9.90 -3.45 9.42
CA TRP A 389 -9.23 -2.42 10.22
C TRP A 389 -9.48 -2.52 11.73
N SER A 390 -10.64 -3.01 12.18
CA SER A 390 -10.90 -3.27 13.60
C SER A 390 -9.89 -4.26 14.19
N THR A 391 -9.67 -5.40 13.53
CA THR A 391 -8.69 -6.41 13.94
C THR A 391 -7.27 -5.87 13.94
N ILE A 392 -6.90 -5.08 12.93
CA ILE A 392 -5.57 -4.46 12.84
C ILE A 392 -5.37 -3.45 13.97
N ARG A 393 -6.37 -2.64 14.31
CA ARG A 393 -6.31 -1.69 15.44
C ARG A 393 -6.06 -2.41 16.77
N GLU A 394 -6.69 -3.56 17.00
CA GLU A 394 -6.46 -4.38 18.18
C GLU A 394 -5.01 -4.92 18.23
N ARG A 395 -4.45 -5.34 17.09
CA ARG A 395 -3.04 -5.76 17.00
C ARG A 395 -2.09 -4.60 17.32
N VAL A 396 -2.38 -3.39 16.85
CA VAL A 396 -1.56 -2.19 17.16
C VAL A 396 -1.64 -1.85 18.65
N ALA A 397 -2.82 -1.93 19.26
CA ALA A 397 -2.99 -1.71 20.69
C ALA A 397 -2.16 -2.72 21.51
N ALA A 398 -2.28 -4.01 21.20
CA ALA A 398 -1.52 -5.08 21.87
C ALA A 398 0.00 -4.91 21.70
N LEU A 399 0.47 -4.53 20.51
CA LEU A 399 1.87 -4.25 20.26
C LEU A 399 2.38 -3.06 21.09
N ALA A 400 1.60 -2.00 21.18
CA ALA A 400 1.94 -0.84 21.98
C ALA A 400 2.01 -1.16 23.49
N ASP A 401 1.13 -2.04 24.00
CA ASP A 401 1.21 -2.56 25.38
C ASP A 401 2.50 -3.36 25.59
N GLN A 402 2.78 -4.30 24.70
CA GLN A 402 3.99 -5.12 24.77
C GLN A 402 5.29 -4.28 24.77
N VAL A 403 5.34 -3.22 23.94
CA VAL A 403 6.50 -2.32 23.88
C VAL A 403 6.61 -1.48 25.15
N SER A 404 5.49 -1.01 25.72
CA SER A 404 5.49 -0.23 26.95
C SER A 404 5.93 -1.03 28.18
N GLU A 405 5.61 -2.33 28.25
CA GLU A 405 5.93 -3.22 29.36
C GLU A 405 7.43 -3.62 29.41
N ARG A 406 8.06 -3.79 28.25
CA ARG A 406 9.51 -4.15 28.17
C ARG A 406 10.45 -3.19 28.92
N ARG A 407 10.01 -1.99 29.25
CA ARG A 407 10.80 -1.04 30.05
C ARG A 407 10.59 -1.22 31.55
N ARG A 408 9.53 -1.89 31.99
CA ARG A 408 9.21 -2.08 33.42
C ARG A 408 9.90 -3.31 34.03
N SER A 409 10.37 -4.21 33.15
CA SER A 409 11.18 -5.40 33.47
C SER A 409 12.68 -5.09 33.32
#